data_96813a1c3ed52381a32187042758e4a3
#
_entry.id   96813a1c3ed52381a32187042758e4a3
#
_cell.length_a   1.000
_cell.length_b   1.000
_cell.length_c   1.000
_cell.angle_alpha   90.00
_cell.angle_beta   90.00
_cell.angle_gamma   90.00
#
_symmetry.space_group_name_H-M   'P 1'
#
loop_
_entity.id
_entity.type
_entity.pdbx_description
1 polymer ?
#
loop_
_entity_poly.entity_id
_entity_poly.type
_entity_poly.pdbx_seq_one_letter_code
_entity_poly.pdbx_strand_id
1 'polypeptide(L)'
;MYKRQIFQKKISVAKENNLNYSKGVFRVHSSGTFNIHRDCARFEASNYKVSNFPLQFSATLHLQKAEFGGELILYKKFWQQEDEKYRFPHFGYSKEVGTNTEFLKIKPDVGDIIIINPLHYHTISEIKGMSDRVSTGFFFAPSDEHALVCWS
;
A
#
# COMPACT_ATOMS: atom_id res chain seq x y z
N MET A 1 -6.56 24.15 -20.31
CA MET A 1 -7.54 23.10 -20.66
C MET A 1 -6.88 21.76 -20.37
N TYR A 2 -7.12 21.19 -19.17
CA TYR A 2 -6.55 19.88 -18.82
C TYR A 2 -7.29 18.81 -19.61
N LYS A 3 -6.57 18.03 -20.40
CA LYS A 3 -7.15 16.89 -21.11
C LYS A 3 -7.66 15.90 -20.07
N ARG A 4 -8.97 15.81 -19.94
CA ARG A 4 -9.63 14.70 -19.28
C ARG A 4 -9.17 13.42 -19.98
N GLN A 5 -8.57 12.53 -19.20
CA GLN A 5 -8.42 11.12 -19.48
C GLN A 5 -7.26 10.67 -20.34
N ILE A 6 -6.29 10.17 -19.65
CA ILE A 6 -5.36 9.19 -20.21
C ILE A 6 -5.97 7.77 -20.18
N PHE A 7 -6.95 7.50 -19.30
CA PHE A 7 -7.57 6.18 -19.18
C PHE A 7 -9.10 6.29 -19.14
N GLN A 8 -9.78 5.83 -20.18
CA GLN A 8 -11.24 5.64 -20.21
C GLN A 8 -11.65 4.35 -19.45
N LYS A 9 -11.03 4.07 -18.30
CA LYS A 9 -11.36 2.88 -17.52
C LYS A 9 -12.45 3.18 -16.51
N LYS A 10 -13.46 2.34 -16.48
CA LYS A 10 -14.50 2.37 -15.46
C LYS A 10 -13.93 1.83 -14.15
N ILE A 11 -14.13 2.57 -13.05
CA ILE A 11 -13.73 2.13 -11.72
C ILE A 11 -14.97 1.71 -10.95
N SER A 12 -14.95 0.53 -10.36
CA SER A 12 -15.99 -0.01 -9.49
C SER A 12 -15.40 -0.44 -8.15
N VAL A 13 -16.26 -0.52 -7.13
CA VAL A 13 -15.85 -1.05 -5.82
C VAL A 13 -16.05 -2.55 -5.81
N ALA A 14 -15.08 -3.28 -5.27
CA ALA A 14 -15.17 -4.72 -5.06
C ALA A 14 -16.36 -5.06 -4.15
N LYS A 15 -16.90 -6.25 -4.33
CA LYS A 15 -18.05 -6.75 -3.56
C LYS A 15 -17.78 -8.14 -3.01
N GLU A 16 -18.21 -8.35 -1.78
CA GLU A 16 -18.28 -9.64 -1.12
C GLU A 16 -19.72 -9.93 -0.72
N ASN A 17 -20.33 -10.98 -1.25
CA ASN A 17 -21.70 -11.38 -0.91
C ASN A 17 -22.72 -10.22 -0.93
N ASN A 18 -22.71 -9.39 -1.98
CA ASN A 18 -23.53 -8.19 -2.17
C ASN A 18 -23.16 -6.97 -1.27
N LEU A 19 -22.17 -7.07 -0.41
CA LEU A 19 -21.64 -5.96 0.36
C LEU A 19 -20.47 -5.31 -0.39
N ASN A 20 -20.43 -3.98 -0.41
CA ASN A 20 -19.29 -3.26 -0.96
C ASN A 20 -18.14 -3.25 0.05
N TYR A 21 -16.92 -3.42 -0.44
CA TYR A 21 -15.73 -3.04 0.32
C TYR A 21 -15.68 -1.53 0.54
N SER A 22 -14.87 -1.09 1.48
CA SER A 22 -14.56 0.33 1.63
C SER A 22 -13.88 0.86 0.37
N LYS A 23 -14.16 2.11 0.01
CA LYS A 23 -13.53 2.79 -1.13
C LYS A 23 -12.13 3.31 -0.82
N GLY A 24 -11.77 3.32 0.44
CA GLY A 24 -10.48 3.76 0.94
C GLY A 24 -10.51 3.89 2.46
N VAL A 25 -9.33 3.94 3.05
CA VAL A 25 -9.15 4.14 4.50
C VAL A 25 -8.25 5.34 4.73
N PHE A 26 -8.58 6.11 5.77
CA PHE A 26 -7.67 7.11 6.31
C PHE A 26 -6.71 6.44 7.28
N ARG A 27 -5.43 6.78 7.15
CA ARG A 27 -4.37 6.32 8.03
C ARG A 27 -3.71 7.52 8.67
N VAL A 28 -3.69 7.53 9.98
CA VAL A 28 -2.96 8.52 10.79
C VAL A 28 -1.78 7.78 11.42
N HIS A 29 -0.58 8.22 11.07
CA HIS A 29 0.64 7.68 11.62
C HIS A 29 1.29 8.74 12.50
N SER A 30 1.22 8.52 13.81
CA SER A 30 1.89 9.35 14.82
C SER A 30 3.37 8.99 14.91
N SER A 31 4.09 9.61 15.83
CA SER A 31 5.51 9.32 16.05
C SER A 31 5.77 7.84 16.33
N GLY A 32 6.84 7.30 15.77
CA GLY A 32 7.24 5.91 15.96
C GLY A 32 7.82 5.24 14.73
N THR A 33 8.09 3.95 14.88
CA THR A 33 8.63 3.07 13.84
C THR A 33 7.55 2.14 13.31
N PHE A 34 7.68 1.76 12.05
CA PHE A 34 6.70 0.91 11.36
C PHE A 34 7.40 -0.34 10.83
N ASN A 35 6.75 -1.47 10.98
CA ASN A 35 7.29 -2.74 10.51
C ASN A 35 7.35 -2.77 8.98
N ILE A 36 8.38 -3.40 8.44
CA ILE A 36 8.43 -3.75 7.03
C ILE A 36 7.31 -4.75 6.76
N HIS A 37 6.56 -4.54 5.70
CA HIS A 37 5.47 -5.43 5.30
C HIS A 37 5.31 -5.47 3.79
N ARG A 38 4.49 -6.35 3.33
CA ARG A 38 3.93 -6.43 2.00
C ARG A 38 2.43 -6.60 2.12
N ASP A 39 1.68 -6.14 1.14
CA ASP A 39 0.24 -6.35 1.10
C ASP A 39 -0.09 -7.27 -0.09
N CYS A 40 -0.67 -8.41 0.20
CA CYS A 40 -1.05 -9.38 -0.81
C CYS A 40 -2.38 -10.05 -0.46
N ALA A 41 -3.47 -9.58 -1.06
CA ALA A 41 -4.80 -10.13 -0.79
C ALA A 41 -4.87 -11.65 -1.02
N ARG A 42 -4.12 -12.17 -1.99
CA ARG A 42 -4.08 -13.62 -2.27
C ARG A 42 -3.62 -14.45 -1.06
N PHE A 43 -2.74 -13.92 -0.23
CA PHE A 43 -2.23 -14.62 0.95
C PHE A 43 -2.92 -14.19 2.25
N GLU A 44 -3.22 -12.91 2.38
CA GLU A 44 -3.71 -12.33 3.65
C GLU A 44 -5.23 -12.32 3.73
N ALA A 45 -5.90 -12.38 2.59
CA ALA A 45 -7.36 -12.37 2.46
C ALA A 45 -7.84 -13.51 1.54
N SER A 46 -7.24 -14.71 1.64
CA SER A 46 -7.48 -15.83 0.72
C SER A 46 -8.94 -16.30 0.66
N ASN A 47 -9.71 -16.06 1.71
CA ASN A 47 -11.13 -16.39 1.78
C ASN A 47 -12.05 -15.33 1.15
N TYR A 48 -11.50 -14.24 0.65
CA TYR A 48 -12.25 -13.14 0.05
C TYR A 48 -12.06 -13.08 -1.47
N LYS A 49 -13.06 -12.59 -2.19
CA LYS A 49 -13.03 -12.51 -3.66
C LYS A 49 -11.90 -11.66 -4.20
N VAL A 50 -11.47 -10.65 -3.45
CA VAL A 50 -10.33 -9.79 -3.84
C VAL A 50 -9.01 -10.56 -3.96
N SER A 51 -8.89 -11.73 -3.33
CA SER A 51 -7.74 -12.62 -3.46
C SER A 51 -7.59 -13.24 -4.85
N ASN A 52 -8.66 -13.26 -5.64
CA ASN A 52 -8.67 -13.86 -6.98
C ASN A 52 -8.09 -12.96 -8.07
N PHE A 53 -7.83 -11.68 -7.77
CA PHE A 53 -7.20 -10.81 -8.75
C PHE A 53 -5.73 -11.20 -8.95
N PRO A 54 -5.29 -11.38 -10.22
CA PRO A 54 -3.90 -11.77 -10.51
C PRO A 54 -2.89 -10.67 -10.23
N LEU A 55 -3.34 -9.42 -10.26
CA LEU A 55 -2.55 -8.21 -9.99
C LEU A 55 -3.20 -7.40 -8.89
N GLN A 56 -2.36 -6.72 -8.10
CA GLN A 56 -2.79 -5.80 -7.06
C GLN A 56 -1.85 -4.59 -7.06
N PHE A 57 -2.44 -3.41 -7.01
CA PHE A 57 -1.74 -2.14 -6.81
C PHE A 57 -2.28 -1.43 -5.59
N SER A 58 -1.45 -0.60 -4.98
CA SER A 58 -1.85 0.32 -3.91
C SER A 58 -1.70 1.74 -4.41
N ALA A 59 -2.72 2.57 -4.17
CA ALA A 59 -2.69 4.01 -4.40
C ALA A 59 -2.86 4.72 -3.06
N THR A 60 -1.98 5.66 -2.75
CA THR A 60 -2.01 6.43 -1.49
C THR A 60 -1.90 7.91 -1.80
N LEU A 61 -2.92 8.67 -1.42
CA LEU A 61 -2.94 10.14 -1.45
C LEU A 61 -2.44 10.67 -0.11
N HIS A 62 -1.47 11.57 -0.16
CA HIS A 62 -0.88 12.20 1.01
C HIS A 62 -1.60 13.50 1.36
N LEU A 63 -2.14 13.59 2.60
CA LEU A 63 -2.98 14.69 3.07
C LEU A 63 -2.25 15.60 4.07
N GLN A 64 -1.32 15.03 4.85
CA GLN A 64 -0.51 15.75 5.80
C GLN A 64 0.85 15.07 5.94
N LYS A 65 1.90 15.87 6.01
CA LYS A 65 3.26 15.37 6.27
C LYS A 65 3.52 15.29 7.76
N ALA A 66 4.31 14.28 8.15
CA ALA A 66 4.98 14.31 9.44
C ALA A 66 5.94 15.49 9.50
N GLU A 67 6.25 15.96 10.70
CA GLU A 67 7.26 16.99 10.90
C GLU A 67 8.64 16.51 10.44
N PHE A 68 9.03 15.30 10.84
CA PHE A 68 10.26 14.62 10.39
C PHE A 68 9.97 13.16 10.05
N GLY A 69 10.65 12.63 9.04
CA GLY A 69 10.45 11.25 8.59
C GLY A 69 9.18 11.04 7.78
N GLY A 70 8.60 9.85 7.86
CA GLY A 70 7.35 9.52 7.17
C GLY A 70 7.50 9.25 5.68
N GLU A 71 8.73 9.13 5.16
CA GLU A 71 8.98 8.75 3.77
C GLU A 71 8.62 7.29 3.54
N LEU A 72 8.12 6.99 2.36
CA LEU A 72 7.94 5.61 1.91
C LEU A 72 9.30 5.00 1.55
N ILE A 73 9.60 3.86 2.13
CA ILE A 73 10.74 3.01 1.77
C ILE A 73 10.19 1.80 1.04
N LEU A 74 10.56 1.64 -0.23
CA LEU A 74 10.14 0.54 -1.09
C LEU A 74 11.35 -0.30 -1.46
N TYR A 75 11.38 -1.55 -1.01
CA TYR A 75 12.49 -2.48 -1.26
C TYR A 75 12.31 -3.20 -2.59
N LYS A 76 13.38 -3.37 -3.32
CA LYS A 76 13.43 -4.16 -4.56
C LYS A 76 13.44 -5.66 -4.22
N LYS A 77 12.46 -6.10 -3.46
CA LYS A 77 12.36 -7.47 -2.97
C LYS A 77 10.91 -7.92 -2.89
N PHE A 78 10.62 -9.08 -3.43
CA PHE A 78 9.41 -9.85 -3.21
C PHE A 78 9.61 -10.87 -2.10
N TRP A 79 8.52 -11.31 -1.51
CA TRP A 79 8.53 -12.34 -0.50
C TRP A 79 9.09 -13.66 -1.04
N GLN A 80 9.85 -14.34 -0.18
CA GLN A 80 10.35 -15.69 -0.37
C GLN A 80 10.08 -16.50 0.91
N GLN A 81 10.01 -17.82 0.80
CA GLN A 81 9.73 -18.70 1.94
C GLN A 81 10.71 -18.52 3.09
N GLU A 82 11.96 -18.24 2.78
CA GLU A 82 13.02 -18.00 3.77
C GLU A 82 12.83 -16.75 4.60
N ASP A 83 11.98 -15.83 4.14
CA ASP A 83 11.69 -14.59 4.85
C ASP A 83 10.78 -14.82 6.06
N GLU A 84 10.05 -15.94 6.13
CA GLU A 84 9.13 -16.25 7.23
C GLU A 84 9.85 -16.30 8.60
N LYS A 85 11.13 -16.58 8.64
CA LYS A 85 11.93 -16.50 9.89
C LYS A 85 12.03 -15.09 10.47
N TYR A 86 11.75 -14.06 9.66
CA TYR A 86 11.76 -12.65 10.07
C TYR A 86 10.37 -12.11 10.38
N ARG A 87 9.32 -12.92 10.21
CA ARG A 87 7.93 -12.51 10.40
C ARG A 87 7.60 -12.31 11.86
N PHE A 88 6.92 -11.22 12.18
CA PHE A 88 6.36 -11.00 13.50
C PHE A 88 5.02 -11.76 13.67
N PRO A 89 4.65 -12.16 14.89
CA PRO A 89 3.42 -12.89 15.14
C PRO A 89 2.14 -12.14 14.73
N HIS A 90 2.15 -10.82 14.81
CA HIS A 90 0.95 -10.03 14.56
C HIS A 90 0.94 -9.40 13.17
N PHE A 91 1.99 -8.63 12.81
CA PHE A 91 2.02 -7.94 11.53
C PHE A 91 3.44 -7.57 11.11
N GLY A 92 3.75 -7.84 9.84
CA GLY A 92 4.98 -7.43 9.19
C GLY A 92 6.20 -8.28 9.57
N TYR A 93 7.36 -7.76 9.26
CA TYR A 93 8.66 -8.43 9.34
C TYR A 93 9.65 -7.52 10.04
N SER A 94 10.64 -8.11 10.65
CA SER A 94 11.76 -7.39 11.22
C SER A 94 12.63 -6.76 10.13
N LYS A 95 13.46 -5.76 10.49
CA LYS A 95 14.31 -5.01 9.55
C LYS A 95 15.30 -5.88 8.78
N GLU A 96 15.62 -7.05 9.30
CA GLU A 96 16.54 -8.00 8.70
C GLU A 96 16.06 -8.50 7.34
N VAL A 97 14.74 -8.53 7.09
CA VAL A 97 14.17 -8.91 5.79
C VAL A 97 14.62 -7.99 4.65
N GLY A 98 14.90 -6.71 4.95
CA GLY A 98 15.39 -5.71 4.01
C GLY A 98 16.92 -5.56 3.94
N THR A 99 17.68 -6.30 4.75
CA THR A 99 19.14 -6.18 4.80
C THR A 99 19.76 -6.56 3.45
N ASN A 100 20.74 -5.76 2.99
CA ASN A 100 21.43 -5.93 1.71
C ASN A 100 20.50 -5.89 0.48
N THR A 101 19.35 -5.26 0.61
CA THR A 101 18.39 -5.07 -0.50
C THR A 101 18.40 -3.62 -0.95
N GLU A 102 18.44 -3.39 -2.27
CA GLU A 102 18.23 -2.07 -2.85
C GLU A 102 16.84 -1.55 -2.49
N PHE A 103 16.74 -0.27 -2.21
CA PHE A 103 15.45 0.38 -1.93
C PHE A 103 15.35 1.78 -2.53
N LEU A 104 14.13 2.22 -2.73
CA LEU A 104 13.80 3.60 -3.02
C LEU A 104 13.26 4.26 -1.76
N LYS A 105 13.69 5.49 -1.50
CA LYS A 105 13.14 6.34 -0.46
C LYS A 105 12.39 7.48 -1.13
N ILE A 106 11.07 7.54 -0.92
CA ILE A 106 10.17 8.48 -1.57
C ILE A 106 9.62 9.42 -0.50
N LYS A 107 9.83 10.71 -0.69
CA LYS A 107 9.28 11.76 0.20
C LYS A 107 8.10 12.43 -0.51
N PRO A 108 6.86 12.04 -0.19
CA PRO A 108 5.70 12.62 -0.84
C PRO A 108 5.41 14.03 -0.34
N ASP A 109 4.91 14.86 -1.23
CA ASP A 109 4.28 16.13 -0.88
C ASP A 109 2.79 15.97 -0.62
N VAL A 110 2.19 16.95 0.08
CA VAL A 110 0.73 17.00 0.26
C VAL A 110 0.07 17.15 -1.11
N GLY A 111 -0.90 16.27 -1.41
CA GLY A 111 -1.55 16.19 -2.71
C GLY A 111 -0.97 15.16 -3.66
N ASP A 112 0.21 14.59 -3.35
CA ASP A 112 0.79 13.51 -4.17
C ASP A 112 -0.02 12.23 -4.02
N ILE A 113 -0.19 11.53 -5.15
CA ILE A 113 -0.68 10.16 -5.19
C ILE A 113 0.48 9.25 -5.57
N ILE A 114 0.84 8.35 -4.67
CA ILE A 114 1.86 7.34 -4.92
C ILE A 114 1.20 6.01 -5.22
N ILE A 115 1.54 5.44 -6.37
CA ILE A 115 1.09 4.11 -6.79
C ILE A 115 2.28 3.16 -6.74
N ILE A 116 2.11 2.03 -6.04
CA ILE A 116 3.12 0.98 -5.94
C ILE A 116 2.54 -0.39 -6.27
N ASN A 117 3.44 -1.32 -6.55
CA ASN A 117 3.14 -2.74 -6.42
C ASN A 117 3.38 -3.15 -4.95
N PRO A 118 2.33 -3.38 -4.16
CA PRO A 118 2.46 -3.62 -2.71
C PRO A 118 2.97 -5.03 -2.37
N LEU A 119 3.21 -5.88 -3.37
CA LEU A 119 3.89 -7.17 -3.20
C LEU A 119 5.38 -7.00 -2.86
N HIS A 120 5.98 -5.86 -3.21
CA HIS A 120 7.29 -5.48 -2.71
C HIS A 120 7.22 -5.18 -1.22
N TYR A 121 8.26 -5.57 -0.49
CA TYR A 121 8.41 -5.12 0.89
C TYR A 121 8.49 -3.59 0.94
N HIS A 122 7.76 -3.02 1.87
CA HIS A 122 7.76 -1.58 2.08
C HIS A 122 7.50 -1.21 3.54
N THR A 123 7.85 0.00 3.89
CA THR A 123 7.59 0.58 5.20
C THR A 123 7.57 2.10 5.12
N ILE A 124 7.27 2.75 6.23
CA ILE A 124 7.40 4.19 6.42
C ILE A 124 8.60 4.42 7.34
N SER A 125 9.49 5.36 6.98
CA SER A 125 10.59 5.74 7.84
C SER A 125 10.08 6.29 9.18
N GLU A 126 10.88 6.15 10.22
CA GLU A 126 10.54 6.62 11.55
C GLU A 126 9.97 8.05 11.52
N ILE A 127 8.82 8.24 12.15
CA ILE A 127 8.16 9.54 12.28
C ILE A 127 8.56 10.16 13.61
N LYS A 128 8.94 11.44 13.58
CA LYS A 128 9.33 12.25 14.76
C LYS A 128 8.66 13.60 14.71
N GLY A 129 8.56 14.22 15.89
CA GLY A 129 7.93 15.52 16.05
C GLY A 129 6.47 15.43 16.48
N MET A 130 5.76 16.56 16.36
CA MET A 130 4.39 16.72 16.87
C MET A 130 3.33 16.58 15.78
N SER A 131 3.72 16.56 14.50
CA SER A 131 2.78 16.46 13.39
C SER A 131 2.67 15.03 12.88
N ASP A 132 1.45 14.51 12.86
CA ASP A 132 1.15 13.19 12.29
C ASP A 132 1.27 13.20 10.76
N ARG A 133 1.61 12.06 10.21
CA ARG A 133 1.46 11.79 8.79
C ARG A 133 0.06 11.26 8.51
N VAL A 134 -0.70 11.98 7.69
CA VAL A 134 -2.06 11.57 7.31
C VAL A 134 -2.11 11.24 5.82
N SER A 135 -2.71 10.11 5.51
CA SER A 135 -2.92 9.67 4.13
C SER A 135 -4.26 8.94 4.00
N THR A 136 -4.76 8.86 2.77
CA THR A 136 -5.86 7.96 2.43
C THR A 136 -5.43 7.08 1.27
N GLY A 137 -5.87 5.83 1.26
CA GLY A 137 -5.45 4.90 0.22
C GLY A 137 -6.40 3.73 0.04
N PHE A 138 -6.20 3.05 -1.08
CA PHE A 138 -6.95 1.85 -1.46
C PHE A 138 -6.09 0.94 -2.32
N PHE A 139 -6.47 -0.31 -2.40
CA PHE A 139 -5.96 -1.26 -3.38
C PHE A 139 -6.83 -1.26 -4.62
N PHE A 140 -6.23 -1.60 -5.75
CA PHE A 140 -6.97 -1.78 -6.99
C PHE A 140 -6.32 -2.83 -7.89
N ALA A 141 -7.13 -3.39 -8.77
CA ALA A 141 -6.70 -4.35 -9.78
C ALA A 141 -7.44 -4.12 -11.11
N PRO A 142 -6.84 -4.47 -12.25
CA PRO A 142 -7.58 -4.65 -13.49
C PRO A 142 -8.58 -5.79 -13.34
N SER A 143 -9.84 -5.58 -13.71
CA SER A 143 -10.86 -6.64 -13.81
C SER A 143 -11.04 -7.11 -15.24
N ASP A 144 -10.82 -6.22 -16.22
CA ASP A 144 -10.79 -6.46 -17.64
C ASP A 144 -10.00 -5.34 -18.36
N GLU A 145 -9.98 -5.35 -19.68
CA GLU A 145 -9.24 -4.34 -20.48
C GLU A 145 -9.70 -2.89 -20.23
N HIS A 146 -10.95 -2.71 -19.79
CA HIS A 146 -11.58 -1.40 -19.69
C HIS A 146 -12.01 -1.03 -18.29
N ALA A 147 -11.79 -1.89 -17.30
CA ALA A 147 -12.25 -1.67 -15.94
C ALA A 147 -11.18 -1.92 -14.87
N LEU A 148 -11.33 -1.17 -13.78
CA LEU A 148 -10.57 -1.35 -12.54
C LEU A 148 -11.56 -1.63 -11.41
N VAL A 149 -11.15 -2.49 -10.49
CA VAL A 149 -11.87 -2.75 -9.24
C VAL A 149 -11.02 -2.28 -8.08
N CYS A 150 -11.60 -1.54 -7.14
CA CYS A 150 -10.90 -1.05 -5.94
C CYS A 150 -11.53 -1.58 -4.66
N TRP A 151 -10.70 -1.68 -3.61
CA TRP A 151 -11.08 -2.10 -2.26
C TRP A 151 -10.14 -1.51 -1.20
N SER A 152 -10.57 -1.58 0.05
CA SER A 152 -9.73 -1.24 1.19
C SER A 152 -10.19 -2.02 2.43
#